data_597c64645501d31a08edc0f07285126d
#
_entry.id   597c64645501d31a08edc0f07285126d
#
_cell.length_a   1.000
_cell.length_b   1.000
_cell.length_c   1.000
_cell.angle_alpha   90.00
_cell.angle_beta   90.00
_cell.angle_gamma   90.00
#
_symmetry.space_group_name_H-M   'P 1'
#
loop_
_entity.id
_entity.type
_entity.pdbx_description
1 polymer ?
#
loop_
_entity_poly.entity_id
_entity_poly.type
_entity_poly.pdbx_seq_one_letter_code
_entity_poly.pdbx_strand_id
1 'polypeptide(L)'
;MSTGNILVVDDEPDIRQIVQEILEDENYAITTAENAVAARAAYNTHRPDLVLLDIWMPDTDGITLLKEWASTGQLTMPVVMMSGHGTIETAVEATR
;
A
#
# COMPACT_ATOMS: atom_id res chain seq x y z
N MET A 1 17.60 2.41 -13.36
CA MET A 1 16.83 1.17 -13.12
C MET A 1 16.23 1.24 -11.72
N SER A 2 14.96 0.91 -11.60
CA SER A 2 14.30 0.98 -10.29
C SER A 2 14.76 -0.16 -9.38
N THR A 3 14.78 0.09 -8.08
CA THR A 3 15.13 -0.92 -7.07
C THR A 3 13.92 -1.76 -6.66
N GLY A 4 12.75 -1.42 -7.14
CA GLY A 4 11.53 -2.15 -6.86
C GLY A 4 10.31 -1.32 -7.14
N ASN A 5 9.15 -1.94 -7.07
CA ASN A 5 7.86 -1.33 -7.32
C ASN A 5 7.06 -1.27 -6.02
N ILE A 6 6.64 -0.07 -5.63
CA ILE A 6 5.90 0.13 -4.38
C ILE A 6 4.51 0.66 -4.71
N LEU A 7 3.50 0.02 -4.13
CA LEU A 7 2.12 0.51 -4.20
C LEU A 7 1.82 1.30 -2.92
N VAL A 8 1.42 2.55 -3.09
CA VAL A 8 1.06 3.44 -1.98
C VAL A 8 -0.44 3.65 -2.01
N VAL A 9 -1.12 3.22 -0.96
CA VAL A 9 -2.58 3.31 -0.84
C VAL A 9 -2.92 4.26 0.30
N ASP A 10 -3.46 5.42 -0.03
CA ASP A 10 -3.84 6.44 0.93
C ASP A 10 -4.89 7.34 0.28
N ASP A 11 -5.94 7.69 1.02
CA ASP A 11 -7.01 8.54 0.49
C ASP A 11 -6.64 10.03 0.49
N GLU A 12 -5.60 10.43 1.20
CA GLU A 12 -5.15 11.81 1.23
C GLU A 12 -4.15 12.10 0.12
N PRO A 13 -4.47 12.98 -0.84
CA PRO A 13 -3.58 13.25 -1.97
C PRO A 13 -2.24 13.84 -1.56
N ASP A 14 -2.21 14.67 -0.52
CA ASP A 14 -0.98 15.28 -0.04
C ASP A 14 -0.01 14.24 0.51
N ILE A 15 -0.53 13.27 1.25
CA ILE A 15 0.29 12.18 1.80
C ILE A 15 0.80 11.29 0.69
N ARG A 16 -0.06 10.91 -0.26
CA ARG A 16 0.37 10.12 -1.42
C ARG A 16 1.51 10.80 -2.16
N GLN A 17 1.38 12.11 -2.41
CA GLN A 17 2.39 12.85 -3.15
C GLN A 17 3.71 12.92 -2.41
N ILE A 18 3.69 13.21 -1.11
CA ILE A 18 4.90 13.30 -0.30
C ILE A 18 5.62 11.96 -0.27
N VAL A 19 4.89 10.89 -0.01
CA VAL A 19 5.47 9.55 0.06
C VAL A 19 6.03 9.15 -1.31
N GLN A 20 5.30 9.44 -2.37
CA GLN A 20 5.76 9.15 -3.72
C GLN A 20 7.08 9.85 -4.03
N GLU A 21 7.18 11.14 -3.73
CA GLU A 21 8.39 11.91 -4.00
C GLU A 21 9.59 11.38 -3.23
N ILE A 22 9.39 11.06 -1.94
CA ILE A 22 10.47 10.52 -1.11
C ILE A 22 10.98 9.19 -1.67
N LEU A 23 10.07 8.31 -2.03
CA LEU A 23 10.44 6.98 -2.50
C LEU A 23 11.01 7.00 -3.92
N GLU A 24 10.52 7.90 -4.78
CA GLU A 24 11.09 8.06 -6.11
C GLU A 24 12.52 8.59 -6.04
N ASP A 25 12.83 9.43 -5.05
CA ASP A 25 14.20 9.90 -4.83
C ASP A 25 15.14 8.74 -4.46
N GLU A 26 14.61 7.66 -3.94
CA GLU A 26 15.37 6.45 -3.62
C GLU A 26 15.36 5.43 -4.76
N ASN A 27 14.92 5.84 -5.93
CA ASN A 27 14.90 5.04 -7.17
C ASN A 27 13.86 3.92 -7.19
N TYR A 28 12.80 4.03 -6.39
CA TYR A 28 11.68 3.11 -6.49
C TYR A 28 10.69 3.55 -7.55
N ALA A 29 10.06 2.60 -8.21
CA ALA A 29 8.92 2.88 -9.07
C ALA A 29 7.65 2.88 -8.20
N ILE A 30 6.85 3.94 -8.28
CA ILE A 30 5.71 4.12 -7.40
C ILE A 30 4.42 4.09 -8.19
N THR A 31 3.46 3.30 -7.70
CA THR A 31 2.07 3.33 -8.14
C THR A 31 1.24 3.79 -6.95
N THR A 32 0.31 4.69 -7.16
CA THR A 32 -0.54 5.20 -6.08
C THR A 32 -1.98 4.77 -6.28
N ALA A 33 -2.70 4.62 -5.16
CA ALA A 33 -4.13 4.33 -5.16
C ALA A 33 -4.80 5.14 -4.07
N GLU A 34 -5.97 5.70 -4.38
CA GLU A 34 -6.68 6.56 -3.43
C GLU A 34 -7.71 5.81 -2.58
N ASN A 35 -8.00 4.56 -2.93
CA ASN A 35 -8.97 3.74 -2.21
C ASN A 35 -8.70 2.25 -2.48
N ALA A 36 -9.50 1.38 -1.88
CA ALA A 36 -9.32 -0.06 -2.03
C ALA A 36 -9.63 -0.54 -3.45
N VAL A 37 -10.60 0.06 -4.12
CA VAL A 37 -10.93 -0.30 -5.51
C VAL A 37 -9.73 -0.04 -6.41
N ALA A 38 -9.14 1.15 -6.30
CA ALA A 38 -7.95 1.50 -7.08
C ALA A 38 -6.76 0.63 -6.70
N ALA A 39 -6.62 0.28 -5.42
CA ALA A 39 -5.54 -0.58 -4.95
C ALA A 39 -5.64 -1.99 -5.53
N ARG A 40 -6.84 -2.56 -5.59
CA ARG A 40 -7.05 -3.87 -6.20
C ARG A 40 -6.69 -3.86 -7.68
N ALA A 41 -7.13 -2.83 -8.40
CA ALA A 41 -6.82 -2.69 -9.82
C ALA A 41 -5.32 -2.54 -10.06
N ALA A 42 -4.65 -1.71 -9.27
CA ALA A 42 -3.22 -1.51 -9.37
C ALA A 42 -2.44 -2.79 -9.09
N TYR A 43 -2.83 -3.53 -8.05
CA TYR A 43 -2.23 -4.81 -7.71
C TYR A 43 -2.33 -5.81 -8.85
N ASN A 44 -3.52 -5.90 -9.46
CA ASN A 44 -3.76 -6.86 -10.54
C ASN A 44 -3.04 -6.49 -11.83
N THR A 45 -2.82 -5.19 -12.06
CA THR A 45 -2.11 -4.71 -13.24
C THR A 45 -0.60 -4.92 -13.11
N HIS A 46 -0.08 -4.65 -11.92
CA HIS A 46 1.36 -4.70 -11.70
C HIS A 46 1.63 -5.06 -10.23
N ARG A 47 1.95 -6.32 -9.98
CA ARG A 47 2.17 -6.80 -8.61
C ARG A 47 3.33 -6.06 -7.96
N PRO A 48 3.11 -5.42 -6.80
CA PRO A 48 4.16 -4.66 -6.14
C PRO A 48 5.12 -5.55 -5.35
N ASP A 49 6.30 -5.01 -5.10
CA ASP A 49 7.29 -5.64 -4.21
C ASP A 49 7.07 -5.25 -2.76
N LEU A 50 6.38 -4.13 -2.53
CA LEU A 50 6.04 -3.62 -1.20
C LEU A 50 4.76 -2.80 -1.31
N VAL A 51 3.93 -2.86 -0.28
CA VAL A 51 2.71 -2.02 -0.21
C VAL A 51 2.77 -1.17 1.05
N LEU A 52 2.53 0.13 0.89
CA LEU A 52 2.25 1.03 2.00
C LEU A 52 0.74 1.26 2.00
N LEU A 53 0.09 0.84 3.07
CA LEU A 53 -1.37 0.75 3.10
C LEU A 53 -1.95 1.55 4.26
N ASP A 54 -2.77 2.55 3.93
CA ASP A 54 -3.50 3.31 4.93
C ASP A 54 -4.62 2.45 5.53
N ILE A 55 -4.77 2.52 6.85
CA ILE A 55 -5.82 1.78 7.55
C ILE A 55 -7.20 2.38 7.26
N TRP A 56 -7.28 3.71 7.23
CA TRP A 56 -8.55 4.43 7.13
C TRP A 56 -8.80 4.93 5.71
N MET A 57 -9.69 4.26 4.99
CA MET A 57 -10.06 4.63 3.63
C MET A 57 -11.60 4.71 3.50
N PRO A 58 -12.11 5.50 2.54
CA PRO A 58 -13.56 5.74 2.45
C PRO A 58 -14.40 4.53 2.03
N ASP A 59 -13.86 3.61 1.23
CA ASP A 59 -14.63 2.48 0.71
C ASP A 59 -14.46 1.20 1.52
N THR A 60 -13.29 0.98 2.07
CA THR A 60 -13.02 -0.12 3.01
C THR A 60 -11.75 0.20 3.77
N ASP A 61 -11.60 -0.34 4.97
CA ASP A 61 -10.36 -0.11 5.71
C ASP A 61 -9.22 -0.97 5.19
N GLY A 62 -7.99 -0.53 5.50
CA GLY A 62 -6.80 -1.22 5.02
C GLY A 62 -6.65 -2.63 5.58
N ILE A 63 -7.14 -2.85 6.80
CA ILE A 63 -7.07 -4.19 7.42
C ILE A 63 -7.96 -5.18 6.67
N THR A 64 -9.14 -4.75 6.24
CA THR A 64 -10.04 -5.59 5.44
C THR A 64 -9.39 -5.96 4.10
N LEU A 65 -8.78 -4.99 3.43
CA LEU A 65 -8.07 -5.24 2.18
C LEU A 65 -6.90 -6.20 2.38
N LEU A 66 -6.15 -6.02 3.45
CA LEU A 66 -5.04 -6.90 3.79
C LEU A 66 -5.52 -8.34 4.00
N LYS A 67 -6.61 -8.51 4.74
CA LYS A 67 -7.19 -9.84 4.98
C LYS A 67 -7.70 -10.48 3.68
N GLU A 68 -8.27 -9.69 2.80
CA GLU A 68 -8.70 -10.15 1.49
C GLU A 68 -7.53 -10.70 0.69
N TRP A 69 -6.43 -9.97 0.62
CA TRP A 69 -5.23 -10.42 -0.09
C TRP A 69 -4.62 -11.67 0.56
N ALA A 70 -4.64 -11.73 1.89
CA ALA A 70 -4.13 -12.91 2.61
C ALA A 70 -4.98 -14.15 2.30
N SER A 71 -6.31 -13.99 2.30
CA SER A 71 -7.23 -15.13 2.08
C SER A 71 -7.20 -15.65 0.65
N THR A 72 -6.83 -14.82 -0.32
CA THR A 72 -6.78 -15.21 -1.73
C THR A 72 -5.38 -15.63 -2.18
N GLY A 73 -4.42 -15.67 -1.26
CA GLY A 73 -3.04 -16.05 -1.59
C GLY A 73 -2.25 -14.96 -2.29
N GLN A 74 -2.78 -13.73 -2.31
CA GLN A 74 -2.13 -12.60 -2.97
C GLN A 74 -1.11 -11.87 -2.09
N LEU A 75 -1.08 -12.17 -0.79
CA LEU A 75 -0.17 -11.49 0.14
C LEU A 75 1.21 -12.15 0.11
N THR A 76 1.96 -11.85 -0.93
CA THR A 76 3.29 -12.44 -1.16
C THR A 76 4.43 -11.45 -0.95
N MET A 77 4.11 -10.21 -0.55
CA MET A 77 5.09 -9.14 -0.35
C MET A 77 4.86 -8.50 1.02
N PRO A 78 5.87 -7.79 1.53
CA PRO A 78 5.68 -7.02 2.77
C PRO A 78 4.63 -5.94 2.59
N VAL A 79 3.80 -5.75 3.61
CA VAL A 79 2.82 -4.66 3.67
C VAL A 79 3.07 -3.88 4.94
N VAL A 80 3.26 -2.59 4.81
CA VAL A 80 3.43 -1.66 5.93
C VAL A 80 2.13 -0.89 6.11
N MET A 81 1.53 -1.02 7.28
CA MET A 81 0.28 -0.32 7.59
C MET A 81 0.58 1.07 8.12
N MET A 82 -0.16 2.06 7.61
CA MET A 82 -0.06 3.44 8.07
C MET A 82 -1.36 3.84 8.74
N SER A 83 -1.28 4.42 9.94
CA SER A 83 -2.46 5.00 10.56
C SER A 83 -2.55 6.48 10.21
N GLY A 84 -3.74 7.05 10.29
CA GLY A 84 -3.93 8.48 10.06
C GLY A 84 -3.21 9.39 11.06
N HIS A 85 -2.55 8.81 12.04
CA HIS A 85 -1.79 9.55 13.06
C HIS A 85 -0.27 9.42 12.85
N GLY A 86 0.16 8.94 11.70
CA GLY A 86 1.56 8.83 11.37
C GLY A 86 2.28 7.61 11.94
N THR A 87 1.57 6.75 12.64
CA THR A 87 2.15 5.51 13.14
C THR A 87 2.25 4.49 12.02
N ILE A 88 3.41 3.85 11.89
CA ILE A 88 3.64 2.80 10.90
C ILE A 88 3.79 1.47 11.64
N GLU A 89 3.00 0.49 11.24
CA GLU A 89 3.06 -0.85 11.79
C GLU A 89 3.30 -1.86 10.69
N THR A 90 4.09 -2.88 11.01
CA THR A 90 4.41 -3.92 10.03
C THR A 90 3.26 -4.90 9.91
N ALA A 91 2.72 -5.03 8.71
CA ALA A 91 1.57 -5.91 8.45
C ALA A 91 1.90 -7.39 8.62
N VAL A 92 3.17 -7.76 8.71
CA VAL A 92 3.57 -9.14 8.98
C VAL A 92 2.94 -9.65 10.27
N GLU A 93 2.77 -8.79 11.27
CA GLU A 93 2.11 -9.18 12.51
C GLU A 93 0.62 -9.38 12.33
N ALA A 94 -0.01 -8.62 11.44
CA ALA A 94 -1.44 -8.71 11.17
C ALA A 94 -1.81 -9.98 10.38
N THR A 95 -0.86 -10.59 9.71
CA THR A 95 -1.10 -11.78 8.87
C THR A 95 -0.85 -13.10 9.59
N ARG A 96 -0.41 -13.05 10.80
CA ARG A 96 -0.13 -14.24 11.59
C ARG A 96 -1.41 -14.89 12.14
#